data_c8b9ce069553b822e1b547a9ebd401ad
#
_entry.id   c8b9ce069553b822e1b547a9ebd401ad
#
_cell.length_a   1.000
_cell.length_b   1.000
_cell.length_c   1.000
_cell.angle_alpha   90.00
_cell.angle_beta   90.00
_cell.angle_gamma   90.00
#
_symmetry.space_group_name_H-M   'P 1'
#
loop_
_entity.id
_entity.type
_entity.pdbx_description
1 polymer ?
#
loop_
_entity_poly.entity_id
_entity_poly.type
_entity_poly.pdbx_seq_one_letter_code
_entity_poly.pdbx_strand_id
1 'polypeptide(L)'
;MPVTLIIDYDAGNLRSVQRACAEVGLTAEISADPAQVARAERIVFPGMGAAGSGMASVRKNGLDKALLDAYAAGVPILGICLGVQISLDHSEEQDTTTLGLLPGKVRRFKFDDPSLKVPHMGWNEVRLVQPHPLLEGFEVGSEFYFVHGYYPDPLLRSDVYAVSDYEIEFPCAVGRGNYFGTQFHTEKSGRVGLNLLANFASWNGEV
;
A
#
# COMPACT_ATOMS: atom_id res chain seq x y z
N MET A 1 15.54 3.80 19.20
CA MET A 1 14.14 3.46 18.86
C MET A 1 14.17 2.89 17.46
N PRO A 2 13.31 1.92 17.12
CA PRO A 2 13.24 1.37 15.78
C PRO A 2 13.00 2.48 14.76
N VAL A 3 13.78 2.51 13.67
CA VAL A 3 13.64 3.54 12.63
C VAL A 3 12.58 3.10 11.65
N THR A 4 11.41 3.76 11.71
CA THR A 4 10.41 3.63 10.65
C THR A 4 10.70 4.65 9.57
N LEU A 5 10.78 4.20 8.32
CA LEU A 5 11.07 5.06 7.18
C LEU A 5 9.85 5.18 6.27
N ILE A 6 9.49 6.41 5.92
CA ILE A 6 8.52 6.71 4.87
C ILE A 6 9.31 7.01 3.60
N ILE A 7 9.09 6.23 2.56
CA ILE A 7 9.81 6.36 1.29
C ILE A 7 9.35 7.61 0.53
N ASP A 8 10.30 8.47 0.21
CA ASP A 8 10.10 9.63 -0.66
C ASP A 8 10.63 9.34 -2.07
N TYR A 9 9.72 9.26 -3.03
CA TYR A 9 10.03 9.13 -4.45
C TYR A 9 9.22 10.15 -5.29
N ASP A 10 9.05 11.36 -4.76
CA ASP A 10 8.28 12.46 -5.34
C ASP A 10 6.77 12.17 -5.48
N ALA A 11 6.21 11.24 -4.71
CA ALA A 11 4.84 10.74 -4.87
C ALA A 11 3.80 11.38 -3.92
N GLY A 12 4.09 12.50 -3.34
CA GLY A 12 3.15 13.33 -2.56
C GLY A 12 2.56 12.67 -1.29
N ASN A 13 1.82 13.48 -0.52
CA ASN A 13 1.08 13.06 0.70
C ASN A 13 1.92 12.53 1.90
N LEU A 14 3.25 12.56 1.81
CA LEU A 14 4.16 12.00 2.83
C LEU A 14 3.92 12.59 4.23
N ARG A 15 3.63 13.89 4.31
CA ARG A 15 3.38 14.59 5.58
C ARG A 15 2.10 14.12 6.27
N SER A 16 1.06 13.77 5.49
CA SER A 16 -0.18 13.21 6.06
C SER A 16 0.08 11.83 6.64
N VAL A 17 0.84 10.99 5.93
CA VAL A 17 1.27 9.68 6.42
C VAL A 17 2.13 9.82 7.67
N GLN A 18 3.11 10.74 7.69
CA GLN A 18 3.95 10.98 8.84
C GLN A 18 3.14 11.43 10.08
N ARG A 19 2.14 12.30 9.89
CA ARG A 19 1.25 12.74 10.98
C ARG A 19 0.40 11.59 11.51
N ALA A 20 -0.16 10.77 10.61
CA ALA A 20 -0.95 9.60 11.01
C ALA A 20 -0.09 8.56 11.78
N CYS A 21 1.16 8.34 11.37
CA CYS A 21 2.11 7.52 12.12
C CYS A 21 2.35 8.11 13.52
N ALA A 22 2.60 9.42 13.63
CA ALA A 22 2.85 10.08 14.90
C ALA A 22 1.63 10.01 15.84
N GLU A 23 0.40 10.07 15.32
CA GLU A 23 -0.84 9.95 16.08
C GLU A 23 -0.94 8.60 16.82
N VAL A 24 -0.41 7.55 16.24
CA VAL A 24 -0.38 6.20 16.85
C VAL A 24 0.93 5.91 17.59
N GLY A 25 1.77 6.92 17.82
CA GLY A 25 3.03 6.77 18.54
C GLY A 25 4.17 6.18 17.71
N LEU A 26 3.99 6.03 16.39
CA LEU A 26 5.00 5.53 15.46
C LEU A 26 5.82 6.70 14.91
N THR A 27 7.02 6.91 15.46
CA THR A 27 7.95 7.92 14.93
C THR A 27 8.49 7.47 13.59
N ALA A 28 8.26 8.27 12.54
CA ALA A 28 8.68 7.95 11.18
C ALA A 28 9.45 9.11 10.53
N GLU A 29 10.54 8.78 9.84
CA GLU A 29 11.35 9.71 9.06
C GLU A 29 10.99 9.60 7.58
N ILE A 30 11.04 10.72 6.84
CA ILE A 30 10.83 10.75 5.39
C ILE A 30 12.19 10.81 4.73
N SER A 31 12.48 9.90 3.79
CA SER A 31 13.73 9.88 3.06
C SER A 31 13.64 9.26 1.67
N ALA A 32 14.45 9.80 0.74
CA ALA A 32 14.73 9.26 -0.59
C ALA A 32 16.10 8.54 -0.65
N ASP A 33 16.79 8.38 0.47
CA ASP A 33 18.15 7.81 0.53
C ASP A 33 18.10 6.27 0.65
N PRO A 34 18.59 5.51 -0.35
CA PRO A 34 18.68 4.05 -0.28
C PRO A 34 19.49 3.54 0.92
N ALA A 35 20.48 4.31 1.39
CA ALA A 35 21.26 3.92 2.55
C ALA A 35 20.45 3.98 3.87
N GLN A 36 19.43 4.82 3.92
CA GLN A 36 18.49 4.84 5.04
C GLN A 36 17.48 3.69 4.94
N VAL A 37 17.03 3.34 3.73
CA VAL A 37 16.17 2.15 3.50
C VAL A 37 16.87 0.89 4.02
N ALA A 38 18.15 0.71 3.73
CA ALA A 38 18.93 -0.43 4.20
C ALA A 38 19.08 -0.54 5.74
N ARG A 39 18.80 0.54 6.48
CA ARG A 39 18.87 0.59 7.95
C ARG A 39 17.49 0.66 8.61
N ALA A 40 16.44 0.75 7.81
CA ALA A 40 15.10 0.83 8.34
C ALA A 40 14.69 -0.50 8.99
N GLU A 41 14.08 -0.43 10.15
CA GLU A 41 13.48 -1.58 10.82
C GLU A 41 12.03 -1.79 10.37
N ARG A 42 11.45 -0.79 9.71
CA ARG A 42 10.08 -0.78 9.21
C ARG A 42 9.94 0.26 8.10
N ILE A 43 9.20 -0.07 7.05
CA ILE A 43 9.05 0.80 5.88
C ILE A 43 7.57 1.07 5.61
N VAL A 44 7.21 2.34 5.46
CA VAL A 44 5.94 2.75 4.86
C VAL A 44 6.24 3.25 3.44
N PHE A 45 5.59 2.65 2.46
CA PHE A 45 5.75 2.94 1.05
C PHE A 45 4.45 3.51 0.47
N PRO A 46 4.16 4.80 0.74
CA PRO A 46 2.95 5.45 0.26
C PRO A 46 3.14 5.99 -1.15
N GLY A 47 2.07 6.38 -1.81
CA GLY A 47 2.18 7.12 -3.04
C GLY A 47 0.86 7.61 -3.61
N MET A 48 0.96 8.57 -4.51
CA MET A 48 -0.13 9.14 -5.30
C MET A 48 0.37 9.40 -6.72
N GLY A 49 -0.54 9.40 -7.70
CA GLY A 49 -0.21 9.65 -9.10
C GLY A 49 -0.19 8.37 -9.93
N ALA A 50 0.60 8.34 -11.00
CA ALA A 50 0.61 7.25 -11.97
C ALA A 50 1.79 6.28 -11.76
N ALA A 51 1.56 5.01 -12.06
CA ALA A 51 2.55 3.94 -11.88
C ALA A 51 3.87 4.20 -12.63
N GLY A 52 3.79 4.65 -13.88
CA GLY A 52 4.99 4.91 -14.71
C GLY A 52 5.89 6.00 -14.14
N SER A 53 5.31 7.15 -13.73
CA SER A 53 6.06 8.23 -13.10
C SER A 53 6.62 7.83 -11.73
N GLY A 54 5.82 7.10 -10.93
CA GLY A 54 6.27 6.56 -9.65
C GLY A 54 7.48 5.63 -9.81
N MET A 55 7.39 4.66 -10.70
CA MET A 55 8.49 3.73 -10.98
C MET A 55 9.74 4.42 -11.55
N ALA A 56 9.54 5.45 -12.39
CA ALA A 56 10.68 6.24 -12.89
C ALA A 56 11.44 6.93 -11.76
N SER A 57 10.73 7.55 -10.80
CA SER A 57 11.33 8.17 -9.61
C SER A 57 12.00 7.13 -8.69
N VAL A 58 11.33 6.01 -8.42
CA VAL A 58 11.87 4.91 -7.60
C VAL A 58 13.20 4.42 -8.17
N ARG A 59 13.26 4.16 -9.49
CA ARG A 59 14.49 3.70 -10.17
C ARG A 59 15.57 4.77 -10.22
N LYS A 60 15.20 6.00 -10.55
CA LYS A 60 16.14 7.14 -10.60
C LYS A 60 16.90 7.32 -9.28
N ASN A 61 16.22 7.10 -8.17
CA ASN A 61 16.78 7.27 -6.83
C ASN A 61 17.42 5.97 -6.29
N GLY A 62 17.42 4.86 -7.03
CA GLY A 62 17.94 3.56 -6.59
C GLY A 62 17.13 2.90 -5.47
N LEU A 63 15.90 3.35 -5.27
CA LEU A 63 15.01 2.83 -4.23
C LEU A 63 14.43 1.45 -4.58
N ASP A 64 14.36 1.09 -5.87
CA ASP A 64 13.91 -0.21 -6.35
C ASP A 64 14.75 -1.34 -5.74
N LYS A 65 16.05 -1.28 -5.90
CA LYS A 65 16.97 -2.26 -5.32
C LYS A 65 16.91 -2.25 -3.79
N ALA A 66 16.89 -1.09 -3.17
CA ALA A 66 16.88 -0.97 -1.72
C ALA A 66 15.60 -1.57 -1.09
N LEU A 67 14.43 -1.38 -1.73
CA LEU A 67 13.17 -1.98 -1.30
C LEU A 67 13.15 -3.51 -1.47
N LEU A 68 13.69 -4.02 -2.57
CA LEU A 68 13.84 -5.46 -2.80
C LEU A 68 14.78 -6.10 -1.77
N ASP A 69 15.91 -5.46 -1.48
CA ASP A 69 16.88 -5.93 -0.47
C ASP A 69 16.24 -5.91 0.94
N ALA A 70 15.48 -4.86 1.29
CA ALA A 70 14.75 -4.75 2.56
C ALA A 70 13.67 -5.86 2.70
N TYR A 71 12.92 -6.11 1.63
CA TYR A 71 11.94 -7.20 1.59
C TYR A 71 12.62 -8.56 1.80
N ALA A 72 13.71 -8.82 1.08
CA ALA A 72 14.48 -10.07 1.22
C ALA A 72 15.11 -10.23 2.62
N ALA A 73 15.40 -9.12 3.31
CA ALA A 73 15.90 -9.11 4.67
C ALA A 73 14.80 -9.28 5.75
N GLY A 74 13.52 -9.40 5.36
CA GLY A 74 12.42 -9.57 6.30
C GLY A 74 11.92 -8.26 6.95
N VAL A 75 12.34 -7.09 6.46
CA VAL A 75 11.87 -5.80 6.98
C VAL A 75 10.38 -5.63 6.68
N PRO A 76 9.51 -5.34 7.70
CA PRO A 76 8.09 -5.12 7.47
C PRO A 76 7.85 -3.91 6.55
N ILE A 77 7.07 -4.11 5.48
CA ILE A 77 6.76 -3.07 4.48
C ILE A 77 5.26 -2.89 4.37
N LEU A 78 4.77 -1.67 4.53
CA LEU A 78 3.38 -1.27 4.29
C LEU A 78 3.27 -0.40 3.03
N GLY A 79 2.70 -0.95 1.96
CA GLY A 79 2.34 -0.20 0.75
C GLY A 79 0.99 0.50 0.91
N ILE A 80 0.87 1.77 0.47
CA ILE A 80 -0.39 2.53 0.53
C ILE A 80 -0.69 3.13 -0.84
N CYS A 81 -1.87 2.84 -1.38
CA CYS A 81 -2.42 3.33 -2.66
C CYS A 81 -1.45 3.06 -3.82
N LEU A 82 -0.80 4.07 -4.41
CA LEU A 82 0.20 3.84 -5.47
C LEU A 82 1.32 2.90 -4.99
N GLY A 83 1.70 2.96 -3.72
CA GLY A 83 2.70 2.07 -3.13
C GLY A 83 2.33 0.59 -3.27
N VAL A 84 1.05 0.21 -3.09
CA VAL A 84 0.64 -1.18 -3.35
C VAL A 84 0.66 -1.48 -4.85
N GLN A 85 0.23 -0.55 -5.70
CA GLN A 85 0.17 -0.78 -7.14
C GLN A 85 1.55 -1.01 -7.77
N ILE A 86 2.57 -0.24 -7.36
CA ILE A 86 3.93 -0.42 -7.89
C ILE A 86 4.73 -1.52 -7.19
N SER A 87 4.13 -2.23 -6.22
CA SER A 87 4.74 -3.38 -5.56
C SER A 87 4.43 -4.72 -6.25
N LEU A 88 3.47 -4.79 -7.18
CA LEU A 88 3.20 -5.99 -7.98
C LEU A 88 4.24 -6.16 -9.10
N ASP A 89 4.05 -7.12 -10.01
CA ASP A 89 4.96 -7.34 -11.15
C ASP A 89 4.76 -6.31 -12.26
N HIS A 90 3.51 -5.89 -12.50
CA HIS A 90 3.14 -5.08 -13.65
C HIS A 90 1.85 -4.28 -13.39
N SER A 91 1.79 -3.07 -13.91
CA SER A 91 0.59 -2.24 -13.93
C SER A 91 0.09 -1.99 -15.35
N GLU A 92 -1.23 -2.16 -15.59
CA GLU A 92 -1.88 -1.72 -16.83
C GLU A 92 -1.79 -0.18 -17.01
N GLU A 93 -1.51 0.56 -15.93
CA GLU A 93 -1.30 2.00 -16.02
C GLU A 93 0.04 2.29 -16.70
N GLN A 94 -0.05 2.86 -17.91
CA GLN A 94 1.10 3.18 -18.78
C GLN A 94 1.98 1.96 -19.12
N ASP A 95 1.39 0.74 -19.10
CA ASP A 95 2.10 -0.52 -19.39
C ASP A 95 3.43 -0.65 -18.63
N THR A 96 3.36 -0.48 -17.30
CA THR A 96 4.54 -0.29 -16.45
C THR A 96 4.98 -1.58 -15.77
N THR A 97 6.22 -2.01 -16.00
CA THR A 97 6.88 -3.01 -15.13
C THR A 97 7.18 -2.40 -13.78
N THR A 98 6.79 -3.09 -12.70
CA THR A 98 6.87 -2.60 -11.33
C THR A 98 7.87 -3.40 -10.48
N LEU A 99 7.82 -3.34 -9.14
CA LEU A 99 8.87 -3.89 -8.27
C LEU A 99 8.89 -5.42 -8.17
N GLY A 100 7.73 -6.08 -8.27
CA GLY A 100 7.65 -7.54 -8.14
C GLY A 100 7.82 -8.05 -6.71
N LEU A 101 7.48 -7.27 -5.69
CA LEU A 101 7.44 -7.75 -4.29
C LEU A 101 6.30 -8.76 -4.08
N LEU A 102 5.20 -8.58 -4.80
CA LEU A 102 4.03 -9.45 -4.77
C LEU A 102 3.67 -9.87 -6.19
N PRO A 103 3.69 -11.18 -6.54
CA PRO A 103 3.30 -11.64 -7.86
C PRO A 103 1.87 -11.29 -8.22
N GLY A 104 1.68 -10.71 -9.41
CA GLY A 104 0.37 -10.31 -9.90
C GLY A 104 0.42 -9.05 -10.74
N LYS A 105 -0.75 -8.51 -11.05
CA LYS A 105 -0.89 -7.33 -11.92
C LYS A 105 -1.80 -6.30 -11.27
N VAL A 106 -1.65 -5.07 -11.71
CA VAL A 106 -2.58 -3.98 -11.38
C VAL A 106 -3.49 -3.78 -12.59
N ARG A 107 -4.80 -3.87 -12.35
CA ARG A 107 -5.83 -3.79 -13.37
C ARG A 107 -6.52 -2.43 -13.36
N ARG A 108 -6.92 -1.96 -14.54
CA ARG A 108 -7.80 -0.80 -14.68
C ARG A 108 -9.26 -1.20 -14.45
N PHE A 109 -10.01 -0.36 -13.73
CA PHE A 109 -11.46 -0.48 -13.73
C PHE A 109 -12.01 -0.29 -15.14
N LYS A 110 -12.85 -1.22 -15.59
CA LYS A 110 -13.55 -1.20 -16.86
C LYS A 110 -15.01 -1.53 -16.62
N PHE A 111 -15.88 -0.59 -16.93
CA PHE A 111 -17.33 -0.73 -16.76
C PHE A 111 -18.01 -0.51 -18.09
N ASP A 112 -19.07 -1.29 -18.34
CA ASP A 112 -19.93 -1.10 -19.52
C ASP A 112 -20.90 0.07 -19.30
N ASP A 113 -21.24 0.37 -18.02
CA ASP A 113 -22.10 1.49 -17.66
C ASP A 113 -21.29 2.81 -17.62
N PRO A 114 -21.61 3.77 -18.52
CA PRO A 114 -20.90 5.06 -18.58
C PRO A 114 -21.23 5.99 -17.40
N SER A 115 -22.23 5.67 -16.57
CA SER A 115 -22.55 6.44 -15.36
C SER A 115 -21.54 6.20 -14.23
N LEU A 116 -20.84 5.08 -14.28
CA LEU A 116 -19.80 4.73 -13.32
C LEU A 116 -18.51 5.49 -13.59
N LYS A 117 -18.09 6.26 -12.63
CA LYS A 117 -16.92 7.13 -12.75
C LYS A 117 -15.63 6.38 -12.41
N VAL A 118 -14.61 6.58 -13.23
CA VAL A 118 -13.23 6.22 -12.90
C VAL A 118 -12.45 7.53 -12.79
N PRO A 119 -11.76 7.80 -11.67
CA PRO A 119 -11.47 6.91 -10.55
C PRO A 119 -12.67 6.66 -9.59
N HIS A 120 -12.67 5.50 -8.94
CA HIS A 120 -13.42 5.23 -7.71
C HIS A 120 -12.91 6.20 -6.64
N MET A 121 -13.79 7.06 -6.11
CA MET A 121 -13.42 8.10 -5.14
C MET A 121 -14.48 8.19 -4.05
N GLY A 122 -14.06 8.08 -2.80
CA GLY A 122 -14.91 8.22 -1.63
C GLY A 122 -14.67 7.14 -0.57
N TRP A 123 -15.58 7.09 0.39
CA TRP A 123 -15.63 6.07 1.42
C TRP A 123 -16.33 4.83 0.89
N ASN A 124 -15.76 3.66 1.19
CA ASN A 124 -16.33 2.39 0.80
C ASN A 124 -16.01 1.31 1.83
N GLU A 125 -16.93 0.36 1.95
CA GLU A 125 -16.80 -0.75 2.88
C GLU A 125 -15.67 -1.70 2.46
N VAL A 126 -14.91 -2.16 3.47
CA VAL A 126 -13.87 -3.17 3.32
C VAL A 126 -14.29 -4.44 4.01
N ARG A 127 -14.35 -5.54 3.26
CA ARG A 127 -14.72 -6.85 3.75
C ARG A 127 -13.48 -7.75 3.85
N LEU A 128 -13.20 -8.25 5.06
CA LEU A 128 -12.11 -9.17 5.30
C LEU A 128 -12.41 -10.54 4.68
N VAL A 129 -11.42 -11.16 4.04
CA VAL A 129 -11.51 -12.51 3.45
C VAL A 129 -10.63 -13.52 4.16
N GLN A 130 -9.62 -13.05 4.88
CA GLN A 130 -8.81 -13.87 5.77
C GLN A 130 -8.16 -13.00 6.86
N PRO A 131 -7.74 -13.58 8.00
CA PRO A 131 -7.12 -12.82 9.08
C PRO A 131 -5.71 -12.35 8.70
N HIS A 132 -5.32 -11.19 9.23
CA HIS A 132 -3.95 -10.67 9.20
C HIS A 132 -3.74 -9.76 10.41
N PRO A 133 -2.54 -9.75 11.04
CA PRO A 133 -2.29 -8.89 12.22
C PRO A 133 -2.60 -7.41 12.00
N LEU A 134 -2.35 -6.88 10.81
CA LEU A 134 -2.66 -5.48 10.49
C LEU A 134 -4.17 -5.17 10.45
N LEU A 135 -5.00 -6.18 10.31
CA LEU A 135 -6.47 -6.05 10.20
C LEU A 135 -7.18 -6.36 11.52
N GLU A 136 -6.45 -6.58 12.61
CA GLU A 136 -7.04 -6.77 13.93
C GLU A 136 -7.86 -5.55 14.37
N GLY A 137 -9.04 -5.81 14.95
CA GLY A 137 -9.95 -4.76 15.42
C GLY A 137 -10.79 -4.11 14.32
N PHE A 138 -10.78 -4.65 13.09
CA PHE A 138 -11.70 -4.20 12.05
C PHE A 138 -13.08 -4.82 12.27
N GLU A 139 -14.10 -3.98 12.29
CA GLU A 139 -15.48 -4.39 12.41
C GLU A 139 -16.13 -4.56 11.03
N VAL A 140 -17.16 -5.40 10.95
CA VAL A 140 -18.01 -5.52 9.75
C VAL A 140 -18.63 -4.15 9.45
N GLY A 141 -18.58 -3.72 8.19
CA GLY A 141 -19.05 -2.39 7.78
C GLY A 141 -18.01 -1.27 7.96
N SER A 142 -16.77 -1.59 8.33
CA SER A 142 -15.71 -0.58 8.37
C SER A 142 -15.48 0.02 6.98
N GLU A 143 -15.54 1.36 6.89
CA GLU A 143 -15.32 2.10 5.65
C GLU A 143 -13.95 2.76 5.63
N PHE A 144 -13.34 2.76 4.46
CA PHE A 144 -12.03 3.40 4.19
C PHE A 144 -12.13 4.36 3.01
N TYR A 145 -11.20 5.31 2.96
CA TYR A 145 -11.15 6.29 1.87
C TYR A 145 -10.34 5.80 0.69
N PHE A 146 -10.97 5.78 -0.47
CA PHE A 146 -10.40 5.38 -1.77
C PHE A 146 -10.30 6.56 -2.73
N VAL A 147 -9.29 6.57 -3.57
CA VAL A 147 -9.18 7.41 -4.76
C VAL A 147 -8.25 6.74 -5.77
N HIS A 148 -8.80 5.88 -6.66
CA HIS A 148 -8.00 5.09 -7.59
C HIS A 148 -8.77 4.66 -8.84
N GLY A 149 -8.08 4.58 -9.96
CA GLY A 149 -8.62 4.06 -11.23
C GLY A 149 -8.13 2.65 -11.56
N TYR A 150 -7.22 2.12 -10.73
CA TYR A 150 -6.59 0.80 -10.88
C TYR A 150 -6.60 0.10 -9.53
N TYR A 151 -6.56 -1.24 -9.51
CA TYR A 151 -6.58 -2.05 -8.30
C TYR A 151 -5.61 -3.24 -8.41
N PRO A 152 -5.04 -3.72 -7.29
CA PRO A 152 -4.17 -4.88 -7.29
C PRO A 152 -4.95 -6.16 -7.59
N ASP A 153 -4.37 -7.03 -8.43
CA ASP A 153 -4.88 -8.36 -8.79
C ASP A 153 -3.75 -9.39 -8.59
N PRO A 154 -3.53 -9.85 -7.33
CA PRO A 154 -2.50 -10.84 -7.03
C PRO A 154 -2.71 -12.14 -7.78
N LEU A 155 -1.60 -12.80 -8.13
CA LEU A 155 -1.64 -14.09 -8.82
C LEU A 155 -2.30 -15.19 -7.97
N LEU A 156 -2.09 -15.17 -6.65
CA LEU A 156 -2.65 -16.14 -5.72
C LEU A 156 -3.75 -15.50 -4.85
N ARG A 157 -4.88 -16.19 -4.74
CA ARG A 157 -5.99 -15.78 -3.86
C ARG A 157 -5.57 -15.71 -2.38
N SER A 158 -4.60 -16.53 -1.97
CA SER A 158 -4.01 -16.50 -0.63
C SER A 158 -3.29 -15.21 -0.28
N ASP A 159 -2.98 -14.38 -1.25
CA ASP A 159 -2.36 -13.07 -1.03
C ASP A 159 -3.39 -11.94 -0.86
N VAL A 160 -4.70 -12.25 -0.94
CA VAL A 160 -5.79 -11.28 -0.78
C VAL A 160 -6.34 -11.38 0.65
N TYR A 161 -6.24 -10.32 1.42
CA TYR A 161 -6.71 -10.25 2.81
C TYR A 161 -8.02 -9.51 2.96
N ALA A 162 -8.29 -8.53 2.09
CA ALA A 162 -9.57 -7.84 2.07
C ALA A 162 -9.97 -7.44 0.65
N VAL A 163 -11.28 -7.32 0.47
CA VAL A 163 -11.92 -6.90 -0.79
C VAL A 163 -12.88 -5.75 -0.52
N SER A 164 -13.17 -5.00 -1.56
CA SER A 164 -14.24 -4.00 -1.58
C SER A 164 -15.04 -4.16 -2.87
N ASP A 165 -16.18 -3.50 -2.97
CA ASP A 165 -17.06 -3.57 -4.13
C ASP A 165 -17.20 -2.21 -4.79
N TYR A 166 -16.99 -2.15 -6.09
CA TYR A 166 -17.31 -1.00 -6.93
C TYR A 166 -17.82 -1.51 -8.28
N GLU A 167 -19.06 -2.01 -8.30
CA GLU A 167 -19.70 -2.81 -9.36
C GLU A 167 -19.01 -4.16 -9.64
N ILE A 168 -17.75 -4.25 -9.34
CA ILE A 168 -16.99 -5.49 -9.29
C ILE A 168 -16.34 -5.62 -7.91
N GLU A 169 -16.26 -6.83 -7.40
CA GLU A 169 -15.43 -7.13 -6.23
C GLU A 169 -13.96 -7.02 -6.65
N PHE A 170 -13.18 -6.22 -5.91
CA PHE A 170 -11.75 -6.06 -6.16
C PHE A 170 -10.92 -6.21 -4.88
N PRO A 171 -9.70 -6.77 -4.96
CA PRO A 171 -8.78 -6.82 -3.84
C PRO A 171 -8.38 -5.39 -3.40
N CYS A 172 -8.52 -5.08 -2.12
CA CYS A 172 -8.16 -3.77 -1.57
C CYS A 172 -7.14 -3.84 -0.43
N ALA A 173 -6.86 -5.05 0.10
CA ALA A 173 -5.71 -5.32 0.94
C ALA A 173 -5.07 -6.64 0.52
N VAL A 174 -3.77 -6.60 0.25
CA VAL A 174 -2.99 -7.71 -0.29
C VAL A 174 -1.66 -7.82 0.44
N GLY A 175 -1.08 -9.02 0.50
CA GLY A 175 0.21 -9.16 1.19
C GLY A 175 0.84 -10.53 1.00
N ARG A 176 2.14 -10.62 1.30
CA ARG A 176 2.91 -11.87 1.33
C ARG A 176 4.15 -11.70 2.21
N GLY A 177 4.35 -12.61 3.15
CA GLY A 177 5.49 -12.53 4.08
C GLY A 177 5.49 -11.20 4.83
N ASN A 178 6.59 -10.48 4.78
CA ASN A 178 6.79 -9.19 5.43
C ASN A 178 6.28 -7.96 4.63
N TYR A 179 5.54 -8.18 3.54
CA TYR A 179 4.89 -7.12 2.76
C TYR A 179 3.37 -7.16 2.95
N PHE A 180 2.78 -6.01 3.24
CA PHE A 180 1.34 -5.79 3.23
C PHE A 180 1.02 -4.49 2.50
N GLY A 181 -0.03 -4.46 1.68
CA GLY A 181 -0.40 -3.29 0.90
C GLY A 181 -1.90 -3.04 0.91
N THR A 182 -2.29 -1.76 0.96
CA THR A 182 -3.69 -1.31 0.91
C THR A 182 -3.92 -0.41 -0.28
N GLN A 183 -5.05 -0.60 -0.98
CA GLN A 183 -5.48 0.31 -2.04
C GLN A 183 -6.09 1.59 -1.47
N PHE A 184 -6.69 1.50 -0.30
CA PHE A 184 -7.22 2.66 0.42
C PHE A 184 -6.10 3.43 1.13
N HIS A 185 -6.39 4.68 1.43
CA HIS A 185 -5.50 5.57 2.16
C HIS A 185 -5.70 5.41 3.67
N THR A 186 -4.80 4.72 4.35
CA THR A 186 -4.85 4.53 5.81
C THR A 186 -4.82 5.87 6.54
N GLU A 187 -4.00 6.80 6.08
CA GLU A 187 -3.81 8.13 6.66
C GLU A 187 -5.01 9.08 6.44
N LYS A 188 -5.99 8.68 5.60
CA LYS A 188 -7.22 9.44 5.34
C LYS A 188 -8.48 8.73 5.83
N SER A 189 -8.34 7.54 6.40
CA SER A 189 -9.47 6.68 6.78
C SER A 189 -9.86 6.80 8.26
N GLY A 190 -9.52 7.92 8.91
CA GLY A 190 -9.93 8.19 10.28
C GLY A 190 -9.45 7.11 11.27
N ARG A 191 -10.32 6.72 12.21
CA ARG A 191 -9.94 5.78 13.29
C ARG A 191 -9.58 4.39 12.79
N VAL A 192 -10.29 3.87 11.78
CA VAL A 192 -10.00 2.53 11.22
C VAL A 192 -8.65 2.49 10.52
N GLY A 193 -8.28 3.58 9.81
CA GLY A 193 -6.96 3.71 9.22
C GLY A 193 -5.84 3.86 10.24
N LEU A 194 -6.08 4.63 11.31
CA LEU A 194 -5.14 4.76 12.44
C LEU A 194 -4.95 3.42 13.17
N ASN A 195 -6.02 2.61 13.32
CA ASN A 195 -5.90 1.29 13.90
C ASN A 195 -4.95 0.39 13.09
N LEU A 196 -5.05 0.40 11.75
CA LEU A 196 -4.12 -0.33 10.89
C LEU A 196 -2.67 0.13 11.08
N LEU A 197 -2.43 1.44 11.18
CA LEU A 197 -1.09 1.98 11.43
C LEU A 197 -0.57 1.61 12.82
N ALA A 198 -1.44 1.57 13.84
CA ALA A 198 -1.07 1.10 15.17
C ALA A 198 -0.68 -0.38 15.17
N ASN A 199 -1.44 -1.22 14.45
CA ASN A 199 -1.10 -2.63 14.25
C ASN A 199 0.23 -2.78 13.50
N PHE A 200 0.46 -1.97 12.47
CA PHE A 200 1.72 -1.95 11.74
C PHE A 200 2.91 -1.57 12.63
N ALA A 201 2.72 -0.68 13.60
CA ALA A 201 3.78 -0.29 14.54
C ALA A 201 4.31 -1.47 15.38
N SER A 202 3.49 -2.48 15.63
CA SER A 202 3.84 -3.69 16.41
C SER A 202 4.12 -4.92 15.56
N TRP A 203 3.76 -4.90 14.27
CA TRP A 203 3.94 -6.06 13.38
C TRP A 203 5.42 -6.32 13.08
N ASN A 204 5.83 -7.59 13.20
CA ASN A 204 7.20 -8.04 12.98
C ASN A 204 7.47 -8.58 11.55
N GLY A 205 6.48 -8.54 10.65
CA GLY A 205 6.58 -9.08 9.29
C GLY A 205 6.12 -10.53 9.15
N GLU A 206 5.55 -11.14 10.19
CA GLU A 206 5.03 -12.52 10.16
C GLU A 206 3.50 -12.53 10.17
N VAL A 207 2.90 -13.56 9.55
CA VAL A 207 1.44 -13.77 9.46
C VAL A 207 1.04 -15.03 10.20
#